data_f72f48c1396221682e4e826eed4ea66e
#
_entry.id   f72f48c1396221682e4e826eed4ea66e
#
_cell.length_a   1.000
_cell.length_b   1.000
_cell.length_c   1.000
_cell.angle_alpha   90.00
_cell.angle_beta   90.00
_cell.angle_gamma   90.00
#
_symmetry.space_group_name_H-M   'P 1'
#
loop_
_entity.id
_entity.type
_entity.pdbx_description
1 polymer ?
#
loop_
_entity_poly.entity_id
_entity_poly.type
_entity_poly.pdbx_seq_one_letter_code
_entity_poly.pdbx_strand_id
1 'polypeptide(L)'
;MPLHITTAERDLLAAFARHPNETLSREDLHENLQGRMEGRSIDVAIARLRRKLEDDPKKPLYLLTVRGAGWSLRTGAIGGTN
;
A
#
# COMPACT_ATOMS: atom_id res chain seq x y z
N MET A 1 1.59 -2.44 -20.22
CA MET A 1 0.94 -3.64 -19.76
C MET A 1 -0.04 -3.35 -18.63
N PRO A 2 -1.24 -3.80 -18.75
CA PRO A 2 -2.21 -3.51 -17.70
C PRO A 2 -1.90 -4.30 -16.42
N LEU A 3 -2.11 -3.63 -15.30
CA LEU A 3 -1.99 -4.28 -14.02
C LEU A 3 -3.33 -4.92 -13.67
N HIS A 4 -3.27 -6.17 -13.28
CA HIS A 4 -4.47 -6.85 -12.77
C HIS A 4 -4.56 -6.57 -11.30
N ILE A 5 -5.31 -5.54 -10.96
CA ILE A 5 -5.49 -5.15 -9.57
C ILE A 5 -6.85 -5.62 -9.09
N THR A 6 -6.85 -6.41 -8.03
CA THR A 6 -8.10 -6.88 -7.44
C THR A 6 -8.82 -5.73 -6.75
N THR A 7 -10.12 -5.93 -6.46
CA THR A 7 -10.88 -4.92 -5.73
C THR A 7 -10.23 -4.61 -4.39
N ALA A 8 -9.77 -5.64 -3.70
CA ALA A 8 -9.10 -5.45 -2.41
C ALA A 8 -7.84 -4.61 -2.55
N GLU A 9 -7.05 -4.89 -3.58
CA GLU A 9 -5.81 -4.14 -3.81
C GLU A 9 -6.11 -2.71 -4.21
N ARG A 10 -7.16 -2.51 -5.00
CA ARG A 10 -7.57 -1.16 -5.39
C ARG A 10 -8.01 -0.36 -4.16
N ASP A 11 -8.80 -0.97 -3.30
CA ASP A 11 -9.26 -0.29 -2.10
C ASP A 11 -8.10 0.10 -1.21
N LEU A 12 -7.13 -0.80 -1.11
CA LEU A 12 -5.93 -0.58 -0.32
C LEU A 12 -5.12 0.59 -0.89
N LEU A 13 -4.91 0.57 -2.21
CA LEU A 13 -4.17 1.63 -2.87
C LEU A 13 -4.88 2.97 -2.70
N ALA A 14 -6.21 2.97 -2.78
CA ALA A 14 -6.99 4.19 -2.60
C ALA A 14 -6.82 4.74 -1.18
N ALA A 15 -6.76 3.86 -0.19
CA ALA A 15 -6.54 4.29 1.19
C ALA A 15 -5.21 5.00 1.32
N PHE A 16 -4.15 4.44 0.74
CA PHE A 16 -2.85 5.08 0.77
C PHE A 16 -2.83 6.38 -0.02
N ALA A 17 -3.56 6.42 -1.13
CA ALA A 17 -3.60 7.63 -1.96
C ALA A 17 -4.26 8.80 -1.24
N ARG A 18 -5.18 8.51 -0.32
CA ARG A 18 -5.79 9.55 0.49
C ARG A 18 -4.85 10.09 1.56
N HIS A 19 -3.78 9.35 1.85
CA HIS A 19 -2.81 9.71 2.88
C HIS A 19 -1.39 9.55 2.33
N PRO A 20 -1.06 10.31 1.28
CA PRO A 20 0.25 10.14 0.63
C PRO A 20 1.40 10.45 1.58
N ASN A 21 2.40 9.59 1.56
CA ASN A 21 3.61 9.72 2.35
C ASN A 21 3.37 9.63 3.87
N GLU A 22 2.15 9.28 4.27
CA GLU A 22 1.85 9.08 5.69
C GLU A 22 1.92 7.60 6.02
N THR A 23 2.27 7.30 7.25
CA THR A 23 2.31 5.93 7.72
C THR A 23 0.92 5.52 8.18
N LEU A 24 0.41 4.44 7.60
CA LEU A 24 -0.87 3.88 8.01
C LEU A 24 -0.63 2.56 8.70
N SER A 25 -1.18 2.43 9.89
CA SER A 25 -1.10 1.18 10.64
C SER A 25 -2.13 0.19 10.09
N ARG A 26 -2.03 -1.06 10.56
CA ARG A 26 -3.02 -2.06 10.19
C ARG A 26 -4.42 -1.62 10.61
N GLU A 27 -4.53 -0.99 11.77
CA GLU A 27 -5.80 -0.48 12.26
C GLU A 27 -6.32 0.66 11.39
N ASP A 28 -5.42 1.57 11.00
CA ASP A 28 -5.79 2.67 10.11
C ASP A 28 -6.35 2.14 8.81
N LEU A 29 -5.69 1.13 8.25
CA LEU A 29 -6.14 0.53 7.00
C LEU A 29 -7.49 -0.17 7.17
N HIS A 30 -7.66 -0.87 8.28
CA HIS A 30 -8.92 -1.52 8.59
C HIS A 30 -10.07 -0.51 8.58
N GLU A 31 -9.87 0.64 9.22
CA GLU A 31 -10.88 1.69 9.27
C GLU A 31 -11.11 2.31 7.90
N ASN A 32 -10.03 2.59 7.18
CA ASN A 32 -10.15 3.16 5.84
C ASN A 32 -10.88 2.24 4.88
N LEU A 33 -10.74 0.94 5.10
CA LEU A 33 -11.38 -0.07 4.26
C LEU A 33 -12.75 -0.47 4.79
N GLN A 34 -13.21 0.20 5.84
CA GLN A 34 -14.53 -0.01 6.41
C GLN A 34 -14.76 -1.45 6.81
N GLY A 35 -13.72 -2.07 7.34
CA GLY A 35 -13.81 -3.44 7.82
C GLY A 35 -13.86 -4.51 6.76
N ARG A 36 -13.66 -4.15 5.49
CA ARG A 36 -13.70 -5.12 4.41
C ARG A 36 -12.51 -6.04 4.36
N MET A 37 -11.42 -5.66 5.02
CA MET A 37 -10.25 -6.52 5.15
C MET A 37 -9.81 -6.53 6.61
N GLU A 38 -9.32 -7.68 7.04
CA GLU A 38 -8.81 -7.84 8.39
C GLU A 38 -7.32 -8.11 8.35
N GLY A 39 -6.68 -8.05 9.51
CA GLY A 39 -5.24 -8.02 9.66
C GLY A 39 -4.43 -8.83 8.67
N ARG A 40 -4.62 -10.15 8.65
CA ARG A 40 -3.84 -11.00 7.76
C ARG A 40 -4.14 -10.73 6.29
N SER A 41 -5.41 -10.46 5.98
CA SER A 41 -5.79 -10.14 4.61
C SER A 41 -5.10 -8.86 4.13
N ILE A 42 -4.94 -7.90 5.03
CA ILE A 42 -4.23 -6.67 4.71
C ILE A 42 -2.78 -6.98 4.37
N ASP A 43 -2.12 -7.81 5.19
CA ASP A 43 -0.73 -8.18 4.95
C ASP A 43 -0.55 -8.84 3.59
N VAL A 44 -1.45 -9.76 3.25
CA VAL A 44 -1.41 -10.46 1.98
C VAL A 44 -1.63 -9.49 0.82
N ALA A 45 -2.61 -8.60 0.97
CA ALA A 45 -2.91 -7.63 -0.08
C ALA A 45 -1.75 -6.67 -0.31
N ILE A 46 -1.07 -6.26 0.77
CA ILE A 46 0.10 -5.41 0.65
C ILE A 46 1.22 -6.12 -0.12
N ALA A 47 1.45 -7.38 0.20
CA ALA A 47 2.48 -8.15 -0.50
C ALA A 47 2.17 -8.27 -1.98
N ARG A 48 0.90 -8.54 -2.32
CA ARG A 48 0.48 -8.66 -3.70
C ARG A 48 0.57 -7.33 -4.44
N LEU A 49 0.16 -6.25 -3.78
CA LEU A 49 0.21 -4.93 -4.38
C LEU A 49 1.67 -4.53 -4.63
N ARG A 50 2.54 -4.84 -3.67
CA ARG A 50 3.96 -4.55 -3.82
C ARG A 50 4.54 -5.25 -5.05
N ARG A 51 4.16 -6.50 -5.29
CA ARG A 51 4.63 -7.22 -6.46
C ARG A 51 4.21 -6.56 -7.76
N LYS A 52 3.10 -5.85 -7.74
CA LYS A 52 2.57 -5.19 -8.93
C LYS A 52 3.15 -3.79 -9.12
N LEU A 53 3.47 -3.11 -8.03
CA LEU A 53 3.98 -1.75 -8.10
C LEU A 53 5.49 -1.67 -8.21
N GLU A 54 6.19 -2.60 -7.58
CA GLU A 54 7.64 -2.53 -7.46
C GLU A 54 8.34 -3.39 -8.50
N ASP A 55 9.44 -2.88 -9.02
CA ASP A 55 10.29 -3.69 -9.88
C ASP A 55 10.90 -4.83 -9.09
N ASP A 56 11.33 -4.55 -7.87
CA ASP A 56 11.87 -5.56 -6.96
C ASP A 56 11.12 -5.47 -5.64
N PRO A 57 10.15 -6.37 -5.38
CA PRO A 57 9.38 -6.31 -4.15
C PRO A 57 10.21 -6.42 -2.88
N LYS A 58 11.41 -6.97 -2.98
CA LYS A 58 12.31 -7.08 -1.83
C LYS A 58 13.00 -5.76 -1.52
N LYS A 59 13.04 -4.86 -2.49
CA LYS A 59 13.62 -3.53 -2.32
C LYS A 59 12.61 -2.49 -2.80
N PRO A 60 11.49 -2.35 -2.08
CA PRO A 60 10.42 -1.47 -2.54
C PRO A 60 10.83 0.00 -2.50
N LEU A 61 10.36 0.74 -3.48
CA LEU A 61 10.59 2.17 -3.57
C LEU A 61 9.34 2.96 -3.24
N TYR A 62 8.18 2.36 -3.45
CA TYR A 62 6.92 3.09 -3.33
C TYR A 62 6.10 2.68 -2.12
N LEU A 63 5.88 1.40 -1.95
CA LEU A 63 5.07 0.90 -0.82
C LEU A 63 6.03 0.35 0.23
N LEU A 64 6.36 1.20 1.18
CA LEU A 64 7.39 0.90 2.17
C LEU A 64 6.78 0.38 3.47
N THR A 65 7.52 -0.52 4.12
CA THR A 65 7.18 -0.95 5.47
C THR A 65 7.83 0.00 6.45
N VAL A 66 7.04 0.53 7.37
CA VAL A 66 7.56 1.36 8.46
C VAL A 66 7.54 0.49 9.70
N ARG A 67 8.71 0.05 10.08
CA ARG A 67 8.86 -0.95 11.13
C ARG A 67 8.17 -0.52 12.42
N GLY A 68 7.34 -1.39 12.96
CA GLY A 68 6.65 -1.13 14.20
C GLY A 68 5.47 -0.18 14.09
N ALA A 69 5.19 0.36 12.89
CA ALA A 69 4.14 1.34 12.74
C ALA A 69 3.14 1.00 11.64
N GLY A 70 3.61 0.48 10.51
CA GLY A 70 2.70 0.15 9.41
C GLY A 70 3.37 0.27 8.06
N TRP A 71 2.69 0.93 7.13
CA TRP A 71 3.18 1.08 5.76
C TRP A 71 2.95 2.49 5.27
N SER A 72 3.69 2.89 4.24
CA SER A 72 3.57 4.22 3.67
C SER A 72 3.74 4.14 2.16
N LEU A 73 2.86 4.80 1.42
CA LEU A 73 3.02 4.91 -0.02
C LEU A 73 3.76 6.20 -0.33
N ARG A 74 4.92 6.07 -0.90
CA ARG A 74 5.80 7.22 -1.21
C ARG A 74 5.50 7.73 -2.60
N THR A 75 4.82 8.85 -2.69
CA THR A 75 4.44 9.41 -3.98
C THR A 75 5.49 10.32 -4.56
N GLY A 76 6.30 10.93 -3.73
CA GLY A 76 7.37 11.80 -4.20
C GLY A 76 8.39 11.07 -5.05
N ALA A 77 8.66 9.79 -4.74
CA ALA A 77 9.60 9.00 -5.51
C ALA A 77 9.12 8.80 -6.94
N ILE A 78 7.80 8.79 -7.15
CA ILE A 78 7.22 8.62 -8.47
C ILE A 78 7.35 9.90 -9.28
N GLY A 79 7.15 11.05 -8.64
CA GLY A 79 7.11 12.32 -9.30
C GLY A 79 8.46 12.78 -9.80
N GLY A 80 9.47 12.33 -9.23
CA GLY A 80 10.78 12.86 -9.59
C GLY A 80 10.89 14.29 -9.15
N THR A 81 10.56 14.85 -9.12
CA THR A 81 10.49 16.00 -8.94
C THR A 81 10.59 16.77 -8.89
N ASN A 82 10.49 16.90 -8.84
CA ASN A 82 10.35 17.64 -8.91
C ASN A 82 10.82 18.21 -8.99
#